data_01ef840bed87fbc83b73e11cf23bca21
#
_entry.id   01ef840bed87fbc83b73e11cf23bca21
#
_cell.length_a   1.000
_cell.length_b   1.000
_cell.length_c   1.000
_cell.angle_alpha   90.00
_cell.angle_beta   90.00
_cell.angle_gamma   90.00
#
_symmetry.space_group_name_H-M   'P 1'
#
loop_
_entity.id
_entity.type
_entity.pdbx_description
1 polymer ?
#
loop_
_entity_poly.entity_id
_entity_poly.type
_entity_poly.pdbx_seq_one_letter_code
_entity_poly.pdbx_strand_id
1 'polypeptide(L)'
;VKRTMTNKTVLHAKHIEAGAKMVDFHGWEMPINYGSQIEEHHAVRKDAGMFDVSHMTIVDVKGTDAQAFLRRLVINDVAKLDVAGKALYTGMCNHEGGVIDDLIVYFFTDTDYRLVVNSATREKDLAWIAEQSAAFDVTVTERPEFAMIAVQGPQAKAKVATLLTAEQIAAVDGMKPFFSAQTGDLFIATTGYTGENGYEIALPADQAADLWQNLLDAGVKPCGLGARDTLRLEAGMNLYGLDMDESVSPLAANMAWTISWEPEDRNFNGREVLAAQRAAGDQAKLVGLVLAEKGVLRTGLKVITEDGDGIITSGTFSPTLGHSIAMARVPRSVKLGTTVEVEMRKKLVKVQVIKPSFVRNGEKVF
;
A
#
# COMPACT_ATOMS: atom_id res chain seq x y z
N VAL A 1 -19.55 17.14 -23.55
CA VAL A 1 -18.66 16.28 -22.73
C VAL A 1 -19.51 15.65 -21.65
N LYS A 2 -19.87 14.36 -21.77
CA LYS A 2 -20.56 13.62 -20.72
C LYS A 2 -19.63 13.62 -19.50
N ARG A 3 -20.01 14.30 -18.44
CA ARG A 3 -19.40 14.13 -17.13
C ARG A 3 -19.63 12.67 -16.74
N THR A 4 -18.59 11.85 -16.78
CA THR A 4 -18.61 10.52 -16.15
C THR A 4 -18.90 10.75 -14.66
N MET A 5 -19.96 10.11 -14.15
CA MET A 5 -20.29 10.19 -12.72
C MET A 5 -19.12 9.52 -11.95
N THR A 6 -18.45 10.29 -11.10
CA THR A 6 -17.45 9.77 -10.18
C THR A 6 -18.13 9.11 -8.99
N ASN A 7 -17.52 8.02 -8.50
CA ASN A 7 -17.95 7.38 -7.27
C ASN A 7 -17.60 8.27 -6.07
N LYS A 8 -18.40 8.16 -5.03
CA LYS A 8 -18.20 8.89 -3.76
C LYS A 8 -18.20 7.89 -2.63
N THR A 9 -17.30 8.06 -1.67
CA THR A 9 -17.32 7.26 -0.44
C THR A 9 -18.45 7.76 0.46
N VAL A 10 -18.79 6.97 1.47
CA VAL A 10 -19.79 7.36 2.48
C VAL A 10 -19.33 8.59 3.29
N LEU A 11 -18.03 8.91 3.28
CA LEU A 11 -17.44 10.07 3.97
C LEU A 11 -17.34 11.32 3.09
N HIS A 12 -17.82 11.28 1.85
CA HIS A 12 -17.69 12.40 0.91
C HIS A 12 -18.21 13.72 1.51
N ALA A 13 -19.39 13.70 2.15
CA ALA A 13 -19.96 14.89 2.78
C ALA A 13 -19.07 15.45 3.90
N LYS A 14 -18.39 14.59 4.65
CA LYS A 14 -17.43 14.98 5.68
C LYS A 14 -16.20 15.69 5.11
N HIS A 15 -15.76 15.28 3.94
CA HIS A 15 -14.64 15.94 3.24
C HIS A 15 -15.04 17.35 2.78
N ILE A 16 -16.22 17.49 2.19
CA ILE A 16 -16.75 18.79 1.75
C ILE A 16 -16.93 19.72 2.95
N GLU A 17 -17.54 19.25 4.04
CA GLU A 17 -17.74 20.00 5.27
C GLU A 17 -16.42 20.51 5.87
N ALA A 18 -15.37 19.71 5.79
CA ALA A 18 -14.02 20.06 6.25
C ALA A 18 -13.25 20.99 5.30
N GLY A 19 -13.83 21.38 4.17
CA GLY A 19 -13.20 22.26 3.19
C GLY A 19 -12.12 21.59 2.33
N ALA A 20 -12.21 20.28 2.14
CA ALA A 20 -11.24 19.54 1.35
C ALA A 20 -11.26 19.96 -0.12
N LYS A 21 -10.08 19.99 -0.74
CA LYS A 21 -9.93 20.08 -2.18
C LYS A 21 -10.12 18.69 -2.77
N MET A 22 -11.20 18.49 -3.53
CA MET A 22 -11.54 17.20 -4.11
C MET A 22 -10.93 17.04 -5.50
N VAL A 23 -10.51 15.81 -5.83
CA VAL A 23 -9.98 15.44 -7.15
C VAL A 23 -10.56 14.11 -7.58
N ASP A 24 -10.51 13.84 -8.89
CA ASP A 24 -10.78 12.49 -9.41
C ASP A 24 -9.55 11.60 -9.17
N PHE A 25 -9.80 10.48 -8.48
CA PHE A 25 -8.79 9.46 -8.21
C PHE A 25 -9.32 8.12 -8.71
N HIS A 26 -8.94 7.78 -9.94
CA HIS A 26 -9.36 6.53 -10.60
C HIS A 26 -10.88 6.30 -10.55
N GLY A 27 -11.65 7.35 -10.82
CA GLY A 27 -13.11 7.30 -10.84
C GLY A 27 -13.78 7.56 -9.49
N TRP A 28 -13.00 7.86 -8.45
CA TRP A 28 -13.50 8.26 -7.13
C TRP A 28 -13.22 9.74 -6.88
N GLU A 29 -14.19 10.46 -6.32
CA GLU A 29 -13.98 11.84 -5.87
C GLU A 29 -13.39 11.81 -4.46
N MET A 30 -12.10 12.13 -4.35
CA MET A 30 -11.32 11.99 -3.13
C MET A 30 -10.63 13.29 -2.74
N PRO A 31 -10.39 13.53 -1.44
CA PRO A 31 -9.68 14.72 -1.00
C PRO A 31 -8.18 14.60 -1.33
N ILE A 32 -7.64 15.57 -2.06
CA ILE A 32 -6.18 15.69 -2.27
C ILE A 32 -5.52 16.28 -1.03
N ASN A 33 -6.14 17.28 -0.41
CA ASN A 33 -5.74 17.87 0.85
C ASN A 33 -6.93 18.59 1.52
N TYR A 34 -6.72 19.01 2.77
CA TYR A 34 -7.64 19.83 3.57
C TYR A 34 -7.04 21.21 3.87
N GLY A 35 -6.29 21.76 2.92
CA GLY A 35 -5.65 23.06 3.00
C GLY A 35 -4.13 23.00 2.86
N SER A 36 -3.46 22.17 3.61
CA SER A 36 -2.00 22.02 3.55
C SER A 36 -1.55 20.56 3.59
N GLN A 37 -1.13 20.05 2.45
CA GLN A 37 -0.55 18.70 2.32
C GLN A 37 0.66 18.51 3.25
N ILE A 38 1.50 19.53 3.40
CA ILE A 38 2.70 19.49 4.24
C ILE A 38 2.34 19.40 5.72
N GLU A 39 1.37 20.18 6.18
CA GLU A 39 0.89 20.11 7.57
C GLU A 39 0.25 18.76 7.89
N GLU A 40 -0.52 18.22 6.95
CA GLU A 40 -1.12 16.87 7.06
C GLU A 40 -0.05 15.80 7.17
N HIS A 41 0.98 15.88 6.33
CA HIS A 41 2.13 14.99 6.38
C HIS A 41 2.81 15.03 7.77
N HIS A 42 3.11 16.22 8.27
CA HIS A 42 3.75 16.38 9.58
C HIS A 42 2.86 15.92 10.74
N ALA A 43 1.54 16.09 10.63
CA ALA A 43 0.62 15.59 11.65
C ALA A 43 0.72 14.08 11.80
N VAL A 44 0.83 13.35 10.70
CA VAL A 44 1.03 11.89 10.72
C VAL A 44 2.39 11.52 11.34
N ARG A 45 3.46 12.22 10.99
CA ARG A 45 4.79 11.94 11.53
C ARG A 45 4.94 12.26 13.02
N LYS A 46 4.24 13.27 13.52
CA LYS A 46 4.46 13.83 14.88
C LYS A 46 3.30 13.58 15.84
N ASP A 47 2.12 13.28 15.35
CA ASP A 47 0.91 13.14 16.17
C ASP A 47 0.03 12.01 15.63
N ALA A 48 -1.08 12.34 14.99
CA ALA A 48 -1.98 11.40 14.36
C ALA A 48 -2.74 12.07 13.20
N GLY A 49 -2.82 11.35 12.09
CA GLY A 49 -3.64 11.73 10.95
C GLY A 49 -4.54 10.58 10.52
N MET A 50 -5.64 10.91 9.85
CA MET A 50 -6.54 9.90 9.31
C MET A 50 -6.81 10.11 7.84
N PHE A 51 -7.06 9.00 7.17
CA PHE A 51 -7.32 8.93 5.73
C PHE A 51 -8.60 8.15 5.49
N ASP A 52 -9.47 8.68 4.64
CA ASP A 52 -10.54 7.89 4.07
C ASP A 52 -9.95 6.96 3.00
N VAL A 53 -9.96 5.67 3.27
CA VAL A 53 -9.51 4.63 2.33
C VAL A 53 -10.66 3.68 1.97
N SER A 54 -11.90 4.17 2.07
CA SER A 54 -13.12 3.40 1.77
C SER A 54 -13.25 3.02 0.29
N HIS A 55 -12.46 3.63 -0.59
CA HIS A 55 -12.39 3.28 -2.01
C HIS A 55 -11.62 1.99 -2.27
N MET A 56 -10.83 1.50 -1.31
CA MET A 56 -10.17 0.20 -1.39
C MET A 56 -11.21 -0.92 -1.46
N THR A 57 -10.84 -2.02 -2.10
CA THR A 57 -11.73 -3.16 -2.28
C THR A 57 -11.44 -4.25 -1.25
N ILE A 58 -12.45 -4.62 -0.48
CA ILE A 58 -12.39 -5.72 0.50
C ILE A 58 -13.06 -6.93 -0.10
N VAL A 59 -12.35 -8.07 -0.07
CA VAL A 59 -12.83 -9.33 -0.64
C VAL A 59 -12.65 -10.44 0.38
N ASP A 60 -13.75 -11.14 0.74
CA ASP A 60 -13.68 -12.30 1.60
C ASP A 60 -13.63 -13.59 0.78
N VAL A 61 -12.76 -14.50 1.18
CA VAL A 61 -12.56 -15.80 0.55
C VAL A 61 -12.85 -16.88 1.59
N LYS A 62 -13.90 -17.64 1.37
CA LYS A 62 -14.36 -18.68 2.30
C LYS A 62 -14.58 -20.01 1.58
N GLY A 63 -14.24 -21.09 2.22
CA GLY A 63 -14.47 -22.43 1.70
C GLY A 63 -13.40 -23.43 2.13
N THR A 64 -13.66 -24.69 1.89
CA THR A 64 -12.75 -25.78 2.26
C THR A 64 -11.41 -25.68 1.53
N ASP A 65 -11.39 -25.07 0.34
CA ASP A 65 -10.20 -24.89 -0.48
C ASP A 65 -9.61 -23.48 -0.38
N ALA A 66 -10.02 -22.64 0.56
CA ALA A 66 -9.57 -21.25 0.66
C ALA A 66 -8.03 -21.16 0.75
N GLN A 67 -7.40 -21.95 1.62
CA GLN A 67 -5.94 -21.96 1.73
C GLN A 67 -5.27 -22.43 0.43
N ALA A 68 -5.72 -23.55 -0.13
CA ALA A 68 -5.15 -24.10 -1.37
C ALA A 68 -5.29 -23.11 -2.54
N PHE A 69 -6.43 -22.43 -2.65
CA PHE A 69 -6.67 -21.40 -3.65
C PHE A 69 -5.71 -20.23 -3.49
N LEU A 70 -5.60 -19.66 -2.29
CA LEU A 70 -4.74 -18.51 -2.04
C LEU A 70 -3.25 -18.84 -2.17
N ARG A 71 -2.84 -20.06 -1.83
CA ARG A 71 -1.47 -20.52 -2.07
C ARG A 71 -1.11 -20.55 -3.55
N ARG A 72 -2.10 -20.71 -4.43
CA ARG A 72 -1.93 -20.62 -5.88
C ARG A 72 -2.02 -19.18 -6.40
N LEU A 73 -2.92 -18.38 -5.83
CA LEU A 73 -3.23 -17.04 -6.31
C LEU A 73 -2.09 -16.04 -6.07
N VAL A 74 -1.45 -16.11 -4.91
CA VAL A 74 -0.47 -15.12 -4.47
C VAL A 74 0.95 -15.71 -4.41
N ILE A 75 1.94 -14.83 -4.57
CA ILE A 75 3.34 -15.25 -4.63
C ILE A 75 3.95 -15.56 -3.26
N ASN A 76 3.40 -15.03 -2.18
CA ASN A 76 3.76 -15.44 -0.82
C ASN A 76 2.93 -16.68 -0.43
N ASP A 77 3.39 -17.42 0.55
CA ASP A 77 2.66 -18.60 1.00
C ASP A 77 1.78 -18.27 2.22
N VAL A 78 0.46 -18.27 2.01
CA VAL A 78 -0.51 -18.01 3.08
C VAL A 78 -0.53 -19.11 4.15
N ALA A 79 0.06 -20.27 3.89
CA ALA A 79 0.23 -21.32 4.90
C ALA A 79 1.14 -20.89 6.07
N LYS A 80 1.90 -19.81 5.92
CA LYS A 80 2.65 -19.17 7.01
C LYS A 80 1.76 -18.49 8.03
N LEU A 81 0.51 -18.22 7.69
CA LEU A 81 -0.48 -17.58 8.56
C LEU A 81 -1.15 -18.67 9.40
N ASP A 82 -0.73 -18.79 10.64
CA ASP A 82 -1.14 -19.84 11.59
C ASP A 82 -1.81 -19.31 12.86
N VAL A 83 -1.85 -17.98 13.00
CA VAL A 83 -2.48 -17.30 14.14
C VAL A 83 -3.62 -16.44 13.63
N ALA A 84 -4.82 -16.62 14.19
CA ALA A 84 -6.00 -15.81 13.82
C ALA A 84 -5.69 -14.31 13.91
N GLY A 85 -6.04 -13.60 12.85
CA GLY A 85 -5.78 -12.16 12.72
C GLY A 85 -4.46 -11.79 12.06
N LYS A 86 -3.50 -12.71 11.96
CA LYS A 86 -2.22 -12.44 11.30
C LYS A 86 -2.40 -12.16 9.81
N ALA A 87 -1.61 -11.22 9.30
CA ALA A 87 -1.69 -10.79 7.91
C ALA A 87 -0.32 -10.87 7.23
N LEU A 88 -0.33 -10.86 5.89
CA LEU A 88 0.87 -10.71 5.09
C LEU A 88 0.62 -9.81 3.88
N TYR A 89 1.68 -9.12 3.46
CA TYR A 89 1.73 -8.38 2.21
C TYR A 89 2.26 -9.29 1.10
N THR A 90 1.64 -9.23 -0.07
CA THR A 90 2.03 -10.04 -1.21
C THR A 90 1.57 -9.43 -2.53
N GLY A 91 1.86 -10.12 -3.63
CA GLY A 91 1.37 -9.79 -4.97
C GLY A 91 0.61 -10.94 -5.60
N MET A 92 -0.28 -10.60 -6.51
CA MET A 92 -0.83 -11.52 -7.51
C MET A 92 -0.07 -11.30 -8.81
N CYS A 93 0.42 -12.37 -9.43
CA CYS A 93 1.09 -12.33 -10.72
C CYS A 93 0.27 -13.04 -11.80
N ASN A 94 0.40 -12.55 -13.03
CA ASN A 94 -0.07 -13.27 -14.20
C ASN A 94 0.89 -14.43 -14.53
N HIS A 95 0.56 -15.21 -15.54
CA HIS A 95 1.38 -16.38 -15.91
C HIS A 95 2.72 -15.99 -16.54
N GLU A 96 2.87 -14.76 -16.99
CA GLU A 96 4.11 -14.20 -17.52
C GLU A 96 5.00 -13.56 -16.42
N GLY A 97 4.56 -13.62 -15.17
CA GLY A 97 5.31 -13.11 -14.03
C GLY A 97 5.18 -11.61 -13.78
N GLY A 98 4.23 -10.95 -14.43
CA GLY A 98 3.91 -9.53 -14.18
C GLY A 98 2.98 -9.36 -12.99
N VAL A 99 3.09 -8.24 -12.29
CA VAL A 99 2.28 -7.95 -11.11
C VAL A 99 0.90 -7.45 -11.51
N ILE A 100 -0.13 -8.24 -11.22
CA ILE A 100 -1.54 -7.82 -11.44
C ILE A 100 -1.94 -6.79 -10.41
N ASP A 101 -1.60 -7.03 -9.14
CA ASP A 101 -1.80 -6.11 -8.03
C ASP A 101 -0.99 -6.54 -6.82
N ASP A 102 -0.77 -5.62 -5.89
CA ASP A 102 -0.30 -5.93 -4.54
C ASP A 102 -1.46 -5.85 -3.55
N LEU A 103 -1.40 -6.64 -2.49
CA LEU A 103 -2.51 -6.79 -1.56
C LEU A 103 -2.03 -7.24 -0.18
N ILE A 104 -2.93 -7.08 0.78
CA ILE A 104 -2.78 -7.67 2.11
C ILE A 104 -3.79 -8.81 2.25
N VAL A 105 -3.30 -9.96 2.75
CA VAL A 105 -4.11 -11.14 3.08
C VAL A 105 -4.20 -11.25 4.59
N TYR A 106 -5.42 -11.28 5.12
CA TYR A 106 -5.72 -11.49 6.54
C TYR A 106 -6.24 -12.90 6.75
N PHE A 107 -5.70 -13.58 7.74
CA PHE A 107 -6.07 -14.95 8.10
C PHE A 107 -6.99 -14.96 9.31
N PHE A 108 -8.10 -15.68 9.20
CA PHE A 108 -8.98 -15.95 10.34
C PHE A 108 -8.97 -17.45 10.70
N THR A 109 -9.20 -18.30 9.71
CA THR A 109 -9.07 -19.76 9.79
C THR A 109 -8.60 -20.29 8.43
N ASP A 110 -8.26 -21.56 8.33
CA ASP A 110 -7.88 -22.18 7.06
C ASP A 110 -8.96 -22.11 5.97
N THR A 111 -10.20 -21.82 6.37
CA THR A 111 -11.36 -21.71 5.47
C THR A 111 -11.91 -20.29 5.36
N ASP A 112 -11.26 -19.32 5.97
CA ASP A 112 -11.76 -17.94 6.05
C ASP A 112 -10.63 -16.93 6.02
N TYR A 113 -10.55 -16.16 4.92
CA TYR A 113 -9.54 -15.13 4.68
C TYR A 113 -10.20 -13.85 4.18
N ARG A 114 -9.51 -12.74 4.37
CA ARG A 114 -9.87 -11.43 3.80
C ARG A 114 -8.72 -10.88 2.98
N LEU A 115 -9.03 -10.37 1.79
CA LEU A 115 -8.09 -9.64 0.94
C LEU A 115 -8.47 -8.17 0.92
N VAL A 116 -7.47 -7.29 0.95
CA VAL A 116 -7.66 -5.86 0.68
C VAL A 116 -6.80 -5.52 -0.53
N VAL A 117 -7.45 -5.15 -1.62
CA VAL A 117 -6.82 -4.84 -2.92
C VAL A 117 -7.01 -3.38 -3.29
N ASN A 118 -6.20 -2.88 -4.23
CA ASN A 118 -6.23 -1.49 -4.65
C ASN A 118 -7.53 -1.12 -5.38
N SER A 119 -7.88 0.16 -5.32
CA SER A 119 -9.10 0.69 -5.91
C SER A 119 -9.04 0.74 -7.46
N ALA A 120 -7.94 1.24 -8.01
CA ALA A 120 -7.78 1.40 -9.46
C ALA A 120 -7.83 0.07 -10.21
N THR A 121 -7.46 -1.02 -9.55
CA THR A 121 -7.36 -2.38 -10.10
C THR A 121 -8.58 -3.24 -9.79
N ARG A 122 -9.61 -2.67 -9.15
CA ARG A 122 -10.76 -3.43 -8.64
C ARG A 122 -11.36 -4.39 -9.65
N GLU A 123 -11.75 -3.91 -10.83
CA GLU A 123 -12.41 -4.75 -11.83
C GLU A 123 -11.50 -5.86 -12.33
N LYS A 124 -10.25 -5.52 -12.60
CA LYS A 124 -9.22 -6.46 -13.02
C LYS A 124 -8.95 -7.51 -11.95
N ASP A 125 -8.80 -7.10 -10.70
CA ASP A 125 -8.53 -7.99 -9.58
C ASP A 125 -9.69 -8.95 -9.33
N LEU A 126 -10.92 -8.44 -9.29
CA LEU A 126 -12.11 -9.28 -9.11
C LEU A 126 -12.28 -10.30 -10.23
N ALA A 127 -12.03 -9.90 -11.49
CA ALA A 127 -12.08 -10.81 -12.63
C ALA A 127 -11.01 -11.90 -12.54
N TRP A 128 -9.79 -11.55 -12.19
CA TRP A 128 -8.69 -12.50 -12.04
C TRP A 128 -8.93 -13.48 -10.89
N ILE A 129 -9.37 -12.97 -9.73
CA ILE A 129 -9.71 -13.81 -8.58
C ILE A 129 -10.84 -14.78 -8.91
N ALA A 130 -11.89 -14.32 -9.60
CA ALA A 130 -12.99 -15.17 -10.03
C ALA A 130 -12.54 -16.26 -10.99
N GLU A 131 -11.74 -15.93 -12.00
CA GLU A 131 -11.18 -16.88 -12.95
C GLU A 131 -10.33 -17.95 -12.25
N GLN A 132 -9.41 -17.52 -11.39
CA GLN A 132 -8.49 -18.43 -10.69
C GLN A 132 -9.18 -19.28 -9.63
N SER A 133 -10.31 -18.84 -9.07
CA SER A 133 -11.07 -19.57 -8.05
C SER A 133 -11.96 -20.67 -8.61
N ALA A 134 -12.18 -20.72 -9.91
CA ALA A 134 -13.19 -21.60 -10.54
C ALA A 134 -12.96 -23.11 -10.28
N ALA A 135 -11.71 -23.52 -10.10
CA ALA A 135 -11.33 -24.93 -9.85
C ALA A 135 -11.30 -25.30 -8.35
N PHE A 136 -11.69 -24.38 -7.46
CA PHE A 136 -11.59 -24.54 -6.01
C PHE A 136 -12.97 -24.42 -5.35
N ASP A 137 -13.16 -25.15 -4.26
CA ASP A 137 -14.35 -25.02 -3.43
C ASP A 137 -14.23 -23.80 -2.50
N VAL A 138 -14.47 -22.64 -3.07
CA VAL A 138 -14.44 -21.35 -2.39
C VAL A 138 -15.57 -20.45 -2.87
N THR A 139 -16.01 -19.57 -1.98
CA THR A 139 -16.87 -18.43 -2.29
C THR A 139 -16.07 -17.16 -2.14
N VAL A 140 -15.99 -16.37 -3.20
CA VAL A 140 -15.33 -15.06 -3.23
C VAL A 140 -16.40 -13.98 -3.18
N THR A 141 -16.37 -13.17 -2.14
CA THR A 141 -17.40 -12.16 -1.88
C THR A 141 -16.76 -10.78 -1.71
N GLU A 142 -17.03 -9.85 -2.63
CA GLU A 142 -16.71 -8.44 -2.41
C GLU A 142 -17.58 -7.89 -1.28
N ARG A 143 -17.01 -7.03 -0.44
CA ARG A 143 -17.66 -6.45 0.73
C ARG A 143 -17.77 -4.92 0.61
N PRO A 144 -18.61 -4.41 -0.34
CA PRO A 144 -18.74 -2.96 -0.57
C PRO A 144 -19.52 -2.24 0.53
N GLU A 145 -20.18 -2.97 1.42
CA GLU A 145 -20.90 -2.43 2.57
C GLU A 145 -20.00 -1.88 3.67
N PHE A 146 -18.68 -2.12 3.59
CA PHE A 146 -17.71 -1.59 4.54
C PHE A 146 -17.09 -0.30 4.06
N ALA A 147 -16.92 0.64 4.98
CA ALA A 147 -16.00 1.76 4.86
C ALA A 147 -14.67 1.41 5.54
N MET A 148 -13.63 2.15 5.24
CA MET A 148 -12.33 1.96 5.89
C MET A 148 -11.67 3.32 6.17
N ILE A 149 -11.18 3.48 7.40
CA ILE A 149 -10.45 4.67 7.86
C ILE A 149 -9.08 4.22 8.36
N ALA A 150 -8.01 4.80 7.81
CA ALA A 150 -6.66 4.61 8.32
C ALA A 150 -6.34 5.73 9.31
N VAL A 151 -5.85 5.37 10.51
CA VAL A 151 -5.42 6.32 11.54
C VAL A 151 -3.97 6.02 11.86
N GLN A 152 -3.08 6.94 11.53
CA GLN A 152 -1.63 6.71 11.49
C GLN A 152 -0.88 7.79 12.25
N GLY A 153 0.19 7.41 12.92
CA GLY A 153 1.08 8.30 13.64
C GLY A 153 1.43 7.82 15.04
N PRO A 154 2.40 8.44 15.70
CA PRO A 154 2.83 8.01 17.03
C PRO A 154 1.74 8.09 18.11
N GLN A 155 0.74 8.97 17.95
CA GLN A 155 -0.39 9.11 18.88
C GLN A 155 -1.68 8.44 18.36
N ALA A 156 -1.64 7.78 17.20
CA ALA A 156 -2.83 7.22 16.57
C ALA A 156 -3.52 6.18 17.47
N LYS A 157 -2.78 5.21 17.95
CA LYS A 157 -3.33 4.14 18.81
C LYS A 157 -3.92 4.68 20.10
N ALA A 158 -3.25 5.63 20.73
CA ALA A 158 -3.73 6.25 21.98
C ALA A 158 -5.04 7.03 21.76
N LYS A 159 -5.13 7.79 20.67
CA LYS A 159 -6.35 8.56 20.32
C LYS A 159 -7.50 7.65 19.94
N VAL A 160 -7.25 6.59 19.17
CA VAL A 160 -8.28 5.58 18.84
C VAL A 160 -8.78 4.90 20.11
N ALA A 161 -7.90 4.57 21.05
CA ALA A 161 -8.27 3.89 22.31
C ALA A 161 -9.32 4.68 23.11
N THR A 162 -9.33 6.01 23.04
CA THR A 162 -10.33 6.85 23.72
C THR A 162 -11.74 6.68 23.17
N LEU A 163 -11.87 6.09 21.98
CA LEU A 163 -13.16 5.90 21.28
C LEU A 163 -13.64 4.45 21.34
N LEU A 164 -12.83 3.53 21.88
CA LEU A 164 -13.14 2.11 21.94
C LEU A 164 -13.76 1.74 23.27
N THR A 165 -14.62 0.71 23.25
CA THR A 165 -15.11 0.07 24.46
C THR A 165 -14.00 -0.72 25.15
N ALA A 166 -14.17 -1.08 26.41
CA ALA A 166 -13.20 -1.90 27.13
C ALA A 166 -12.94 -3.26 26.44
N GLU A 167 -13.97 -3.87 25.86
CA GLU A 167 -13.85 -5.10 25.08
C GLU A 167 -13.01 -4.90 23.83
N GLN A 168 -13.26 -3.81 23.09
CA GLN A 168 -12.50 -3.46 21.89
C GLN A 168 -11.02 -3.15 22.21
N ILE A 169 -10.76 -2.42 23.29
CA ILE A 169 -9.40 -2.15 23.76
C ILE A 169 -8.68 -3.46 24.05
N ALA A 170 -9.34 -4.39 24.77
CA ALA A 170 -8.75 -5.69 25.09
C ALA A 170 -8.43 -6.51 23.83
N ALA A 171 -9.28 -6.41 22.79
CA ALA A 171 -9.10 -7.13 21.52
C ALA A 171 -7.84 -6.67 20.75
N VAL A 172 -7.46 -5.40 20.87
CA VAL A 172 -6.33 -4.82 20.12
C VAL A 172 -5.08 -4.61 20.98
N ASP A 173 -5.19 -4.80 22.28
CA ASP A 173 -4.06 -4.60 23.21
C ASP A 173 -2.90 -5.54 22.89
N GLY A 174 -1.71 -4.97 22.78
CA GLY A 174 -0.48 -5.70 22.47
C GLY A 174 -0.42 -6.29 21.05
N MET A 175 -1.32 -5.92 20.17
CA MET A 175 -1.34 -6.41 18.79
C MET A 175 -0.06 -5.99 18.05
N LYS A 176 0.65 -6.97 17.50
CA LYS A 176 1.89 -6.75 16.74
C LYS A 176 1.56 -6.15 15.35
N PRO A 177 2.56 -5.53 14.67
CA PRO A 177 2.39 -5.14 13.26
C PRO A 177 1.93 -6.30 12.39
N PHE A 178 1.08 -6.02 11.40
CA PHE A 178 0.48 -7.03 10.51
C PHE A 178 -0.38 -8.07 11.25
N PHE A 179 -1.14 -7.60 12.23
CA PHE A 179 -2.20 -8.34 12.88
C PHE A 179 -3.52 -7.59 12.78
N SER A 180 -4.60 -8.29 13.03
CA SER A 180 -5.95 -7.73 13.03
C SER A 180 -6.81 -8.40 14.08
N ALA A 181 -7.90 -7.72 14.45
CA ALA A 181 -8.92 -8.25 15.33
C ALA A 181 -10.30 -7.81 14.83
N GLN A 182 -11.24 -8.73 14.82
CA GLN A 182 -12.66 -8.42 14.66
C GLN A 182 -13.25 -8.26 16.06
N THR A 183 -13.78 -7.10 16.36
CA THR A 183 -14.38 -6.79 17.66
C THR A 183 -15.67 -6.01 17.49
N GLY A 184 -16.80 -6.69 17.71
CA GLY A 184 -18.10 -6.15 17.35
C GLY A 184 -18.16 -5.87 15.85
N ASP A 185 -18.58 -4.66 15.49
CA ASP A 185 -18.67 -4.22 14.09
C ASP A 185 -17.33 -3.72 13.52
N LEU A 186 -16.27 -3.62 14.35
CA LEU A 186 -14.98 -3.10 13.91
C LEU A 186 -14.01 -4.22 13.54
N PHE A 187 -13.43 -4.11 12.37
CA PHE A 187 -12.25 -4.85 11.96
C PHE A 187 -11.05 -3.90 12.06
N ILE A 188 -10.17 -4.15 13.03
CA ILE A 188 -9.03 -3.26 13.34
C ILE A 188 -7.74 -4.00 13.00
N ALA A 189 -6.96 -3.44 12.08
CA ALA A 189 -5.70 -4.00 11.64
C ALA A 189 -4.53 -3.06 11.95
N THR A 190 -3.38 -3.61 12.34
CA THR A 190 -2.13 -2.86 12.55
C THR A 190 -1.33 -2.78 11.25
N THR A 191 -2.00 -2.44 10.18
CA THR A 191 -1.46 -2.19 8.86
C THR A 191 -1.51 -0.71 8.53
N GLY A 192 -0.84 -0.28 7.48
CA GLY A 192 -0.83 1.10 7.06
C GLY A 192 0.03 1.32 5.82
N TYR A 193 0.10 2.58 5.40
CA TYR A 193 0.75 2.99 4.17
C TYR A 193 1.65 4.24 4.39
N THR A 194 2.16 4.40 5.61
CA THR A 194 2.85 5.64 6.01
C THR A 194 4.24 5.44 6.63
N GLY A 195 4.55 4.22 7.06
CA GLY A 195 5.76 3.96 7.84
C GLY A 195 5.65 4.34 9.32
N GLU A 196 4.45 4.75 9.76
CA GLU A 196 4.14 5.01 11.16
C GLU A 196 3.29 3.89 11.76
N ASN A 197 3.22 3.83 13.08
CA ASN A 197 2.29 2.98 13.80
C ASN A 197 0.85 3.48 13.62
N GLY A 198 -0.10 2.60 13.77
CA GLY A 198 -1.51 2.97 13.70
C GLY A 198 -2.40 1.80 13.34
N TYR A 199 -3.59 2.15 12.89
CA TYR A 199 -4.61 1.19 12.50
C TYR A 199 -5.19 1.51 11.13
N GLU A 200 -5.68 0.47 10.48
CA GLU A 200 -6.70 0.57 9.43
C GLU A 200 -7.96 -0.08 9.99
N ILE A 201 -9.06 0.66 10.00
CA ILE A 201 -10.31 0.25 10.63
C ILE A 201 -11.39 0.13 9.56
N ALA A 202 -11.88 -1.09 9.35
CA ALA A 202 -13.04 -1.35 8.51
C ALA A 202 -14.28 -1.50 9.39
N LEU A 203 -15.40 -0.93 8.96
CA LEU A 203 -16.65 -0.92 9.70
C LEU A 203 -17.83 -0.77 8.73
N PRO A 204 -19.06 -1.09 9.15
CA PRO A 204 -20.24 -0.82 8.34
C PRO A 204 -20.29 0.64 7.90
N ALA A 205 -20.60 0.87 6.63
CA ALA A 205 -20.55 2.21 6.02
C ALA A 205 -21.44 3.22 6.75
N ASP A 206 -22.58 2.80 7.29
CA ASP A 206 -23.50 3.66 8.04
C ASP A 206 -22.97 4.13 9.40
N GLN A 207 -21.88 3.55 9.90
CA GLN A 207 -21.21 3.94 11.14
C GLN A 207 -19.96 4.78 10.90
N ALA A 208 -19.50 4.90 9.65
CA ALA A 208 -18.22 5.52 9.33
C ALA A 208 -18.21 7.05 9.61
N ALA A 209 -19.29 7.75 9.33
CA ALA A 209 -19.37 9.20 9.56
C ALA A 209 -19.24 9.55 11.04
N ASP A 210 -19.83 8.77 11.93
CA ASP A 210 -19.71 8.97 13.37
C ASP A 210 -18.27 8.70 13.86
N LEU A 211 -17.64 7.62 13.40
CA LEU A 211 -16.25 7.33 13.75
C LEU A 211 -15.32 8.45 13.25
N TRP A 212 -15.51 8.91 12.03
CA TRP A 212 -14.74 10.03 11.47
C TRP A 212 -14.87 11.29 12.33
N GLN A 213 -16.09 11.66 12.71
CA GLN A 213 -16.34 12.83 13.56
C GLN A 213 -15.70 12.66 14.95
N ASN A 214 -15.83 11.49 15.55
CA ASN A 214 -15.23 11.19 16.86
C ASN A 214 -13.68 11.26 16.81
N LEU A 215 -13.09 10.83 15.71
CA LEU A 215 -11.65 10.97 15.49
C LEU A 215 -11.24 12.45 15.35
N LEU A 216 -12.00 13.25 14.62
CA LEU A 216 -11.79 14.71 14.55
C LEU A 216 -11.83 15.33 15.95
N ASP A 217 -12.85 14.99 16.73
CA ASP A 217 -13.03 15.51 18.10
C ASP A 217 -11.90 15.06 19.05
N ALA A 218 -11.32 13.90 18.80
CA ALA A 218 -10.15 13.37 19.53
C ALA A 218 -8.82 14.01 19.09
N GLY A 219 -8.84 14.92 18.12
CA GLY A 219 -7.66 15.63 17.66
C GLY A 219 -6.85 14.89 16.58
N VAL A 220 -7.48 13.97 15.84
CA VAL A 220 -6.86 13.35 14.67
C VAL A 220 -7.06 14.25 13.45
N LYS A 221 -5.97 14.61 12.77
CA LYS A 221 -6.02 15.50 11.62
C LYS A 221 -6.49 14.75 10.36
N PRO A 222 -7.48 15.28 9.63
CA PRO A 222 -7.85 14.70 8.34
C PRO A 222 -6.74 14.95 7.32
N CYS A 223 -6.37 13.94 6.57
CA CYS A 223 -5.29 13.96 5.60
C CYS A 223 -5.79 13.46 4.25
N GLY A 224 -5.32 14.09 3.17
CA GLY A 224 -5.68 13.74 1.81
C GLY A 224 -4.63 12.89 1.10
N LEU A 225 -4.92 12.62 -0.19
CA LEU A 225 -4.06 11.78 -1.04
C LEU A 225 -2.65 12.36 -1.22
N GLY A 226 -2.51 13.68 -1.19
CA GLY A 226 -1.19 14.30 -1.33
C GLY A 226 -0.25 13.92 -0.20
N ALA A 227 -0.69 14.02 1.06
CA ALA A 227 0.06 13.56 2.21
C ALA A 227 0.27 12.04 2.21
N ARG A 228 -0.76 11.28 1.82
CA ARG A 228 -0.65 9.82 1.69
C ARG A 228 0.48 9.43 0.74
N ASP A 229 0.63 10.12 -0.38
CA ASP A 229 1.68 9.83 -1.35
C ASP A 229 3.09 10.19 -0.85
N THR A 230 3.27 11.36 -0.23
CA THR A 230 4.58 11.72 0.34
C THR A 230 4.99 10.79 1.49
N LEU A 231 4.04 10.38 2.32
CA LEU A 231 4.28 9.46 3.44
C LEU A 231 4.65 8.06 2.96
N ARG A 232 3.90 7.49 2.00
CA ARG A 232 4.18 6.15 1.48
C ARG A 232 5.53 6.10 0.78
N LEU A 233 5.90 7.15 0.04
CA LEU A 233 7.17 7.20 -0.67
C LEU A 233 8.35 7.31 0.31
N GLU A 234 8.23 8.13 1.34
CA GLU A 234 9.22 8.18 2.43
C GLU A 234 9.39 6.80 3.10
N ALA A 235 8.32 6.05 3.26
CA ALA A 235 8.35 4.71 3.81
C ALA A 235 8.89 3.65 2.83
N GLY A 236 9.07 4.01 1.56
CA GLY A 236 9.52 3.08 0.52
C GLY A 236 8.46 2.10 0.06
N MET A 237 7.19 2.45 0.20
CA MET A 237 6.07 1.60 -0.18
C MET A 237 5.64 1.89 -1.63
N ASN A 238 5.42 0.83 -2.40
CA ASN A 238 5.06 0.92 -3.80
C ASN A 238 3.67 1.53 -4.01
N LEU A 239 3.51 2.24 -5.09
CA LEU A 239 2.22 2.62 -5.64
C LEU A 239 2.00 1.84 -6.94
N TYR A 240 0.98 0.99 -6.94
CA TYR A 240 0.63 0.21 -8.13
C TYR A 240 0.26 1.13 -9.31
N GLY A 241 0.77 0.79 -10.47
CA GLY A 241 0.64 1.59 -11.69
C GLY A 241 1.83 2.50 -11.97
N LEU A 242 2.59 2.91 -10.93
CA LEU A 242 3.84 3.66 -11.07
C LEU A 242 5.07 2.77 -10.85
N ASP A 243 5.15 2.12 -9.69
CA ASP A 243 6.34 1.35 -9.30
C ASP A 243 6.30 -0.09 -9.79
N MET A 244 5.15 -0.60 -10.12
CA MET A 244 4.94 -1.87 -10.81
C MET A 244 3.60 -1.90 -11.52
N ASP A 245 3.48 -2.78 -12.48
CA ASP A 245 2.27 -3.11 -13.21
C ASP A 245 2.37 -4.54 -13.81
N GLU A 246 1.45 -4.90 -14.70
CA GLU A 246 1.40 -6.23 -15.31
C GLU A 246 2.60 -6.57 -16.21
N SER A 247 3.36 -5.57 -16.62
CA SER A 247 4.58 -5.74 -17.43
C SER A 247 5.85 -5.85 -16.57
N VAL A 248 5.73 -5.71 -15.25
CA VAL A 248 6.87 -5.65 -14.33
C VAL A 248 6.87 -6.86 -13.41
N SER A 249 8.02 -7.54 -13.35
CA SER A 249 8.24 -8.63 -12.41
C SER A 249 8.35 -8.11 -10.97
N PRO A 250 7.85 -8.84 -9.97
CA PRO A 250 8.08 -8.50 -8.57
C PRO A 250 9.58 -8.44 -8.21
N LEU A 251 10.44 -9.15 -8.95
CA LEU A 251 11.90 -9.05 -8.79
C LEU A 251 12.46 -7.68 -9.14
N ALA A 252 11.76 -6.93 -10.03
CA ALA A 252 12.13 -5.58 -10.46
C ALA A 252 11.33 -4.48 -9.73
N ALA A 253 10.56 -4.84 -8.69
CA ALA A 253 9.65 -3.93 -7.98
C ALA A 253 9.87 -3.93 -6.46
N ASN A 254 11.05 -4.35 -6.00
CA ASN A 254 11.34 -4.50 -4.56
C ASN A 254 10.34 -5.41 -3.83
N MET A 255 9.83 -6.44 -4.53
CA MET A 255 8.85 -7.39 -4.00
C MET A 255 9.40 -8.82 -3.94
N ALA A 256 10.67 -9.03 -4.27
CA ALA A 256 11.29 -10.36 -4.23
C ALA A 256 11.19 -11.04 -2.86
N TRP A 257 11.26 -10.26 -1.78
CA TRP A 257 11.15 -10.74 -0.41
C TRP A 257 9.77 -11.32 -0.08
N THR A 258 8.74 -10.97 -0.86
CA THR A 258 7.37 -11.50 -0.69
C THR A 258 7.18 -12.86 -1.37
N ILE A 259 8.11 -13.29 -2.21
CA ILE A 259 7.98 -14.57 -2.92
C ILE A 259 8.43 -15.69 -1.98
N SER A 260 7.54 -16.66 -1.74
CA SER A 260 7.89 -17.86 -1.01
C SER A 260 8.20 -18.99 -1.97
N TRP A 261 9.48 -19.37 -2.06
CA TRP A 261 9.94 -20.44 -2.93
C TRP A 261 9.77 -21.84 -2.31
N GLU A 262 9.71 -21.90 -0.99
CA GLU A 262 9.46 -23.13 -0.25
C GLU A 262 7.98 -23.23 0.18
N PRO A 263 7.40 -24.43 0.17
CA PRO A 263 7.97 -25.68 -0.34
C PRO A 263 8.10 -25.66 -1.87
N GLU A 264 9.08 -26.36 -2.41
CA GLU A 264 9.39 -26.37 -3.87
C GLU A 264 8.24 -26.85 -4.75
N ASP A 265 7.37 -27.71 -4.21
CA ASP A 265 6.21 -28.25 -4.91
C ASP A 265 5.00 -27.30 -4.91
N ARG A 266 5.07 -26.17 -4.21
CA ARG A 266 4.01 -25.17 -4.26
C ARG A 266 4.02 -24.46 -5.61
N ASN A 267 2.99 -24.71 -6.39
CA ASN A 267 2.81 -24.01 -7.66
C ASN A 267 1.90 -22.79 -7.47
N PHE A 268 2.45 -21.60 -7.67
CA PHE A 268 1.69 -20.36 -7.70
C PHE A 268 1.76 -19.72 -9.07
N ASN A 269 0.78 -18.89 -9.39
CA ASN A 269 0.71 -18.20 -10.68
C ASN A 269 1.98 -17.38 -10.95
N GLY A 270 2.64 -17.68 -12.06
CA GLY A 270 3.88 -17.02 -12.46
C GLY A 270 5.17 -17.66 -11.95
N ARG A 271 5.11 -18.71 -11.11
CA ARG A 271 6.30 -19.33 -10.50
C ARG A 271 7.36 -19.73 -11.51
N GLU A 272 6.95 -20.37 -12.60
CA GLU A 272 7.91 -20.90 -13.61
C GLU A 272 8.74 -19.76 -14.21
N VAL A 273 8.07 -18.69 -14.64
CA VAL A 273 8.73 -17.52 -15.23
C VAL A 273 9.60 -16.80 -14.19
N LEU A 274 9.09 -16.62 -12.98
CA LEU A 274 9.83 -15.96 -11.89
C LEU A 274 11.06 -16.77 -11.47
N ALA A 275 10.97 -18.08 -11.44
CA ALA A 275 12.13 -18.95 -11.15
C ALA A 275 13.21 -18.84 -12.22
N ALA A 276 12.82 -18.79 -13.50
CA ALA A 276 13.75 -18.59 -14.61
C ALA A 276 14.40 -17.19 -14.55
N GLN A 277 13.64 -16.16 -14.24
CA GLN A 277 14.17 -14.79 -14.05
C GLN A 277 15.16 -14.73 -12.87
N ARG A 278 14.84 -15.38 -11.77
CA ARG A 278 15.71 -15.46 -10.59
C ARG A 278 17.02 -16.16 -10.92
N ALA A 279 16.98 -17.26 -11.65
CA ALA A 279 18.16 -18.03 -12.06
C ALA A 279 19.03 -17.22 -13.03
N ALA A 280 18.43 -16.50 -13.98
CA ALA A 280 19.15 -15.64 -14.94
C ALA A 280 19.82 -14.43 -14.25
N GLY A 281 19.19 -13.88 -13.20
CA GLY A 281 19.73 -12.77 -12.41
C GLY A 281 19.86 -11.44 -13.17
N ASP A 282 19.15 -11.27 -14.26
CA ASP A 282 19.25 -10.12 -15.18
C ASP A 282 18.09 -9.15 -15.11
N GLN A 283 17.14 -9.37 -14.21
CA GLN A 283 16.04 -8.43 -14.01
C GLN A 283 16.56 -7.10 -13.43
N ALA A 284 15.99 -5.99 -13.88
CA ALA A 284 16.19 -4.69 -13.24
C ALA A 284 15.80 -4.75 -11.75
N LYS A 285 16.18 -3.74 -11.01
CA LYS A 285 15.79 -3.61 -9.59
C LYS A 285 15.27 -2.23 -9.28
N LEU A 286 14.46 -2.13 -8.25
CA LEU A 286 13.98 -0.87 -7.70
C LEU A 286 14.91 -0.41 -6.58
N VAL A 287 15.38 0.82 -6.68
CA VAL A 287 16.25 1.47 -5.69
C VAL A 287 15.64 2.78 -5.22
N GLY A 288 16.15 3.30 -4.10
CA GLY A 288 15.88 4.67 -3.68
C GLY A 288 16.93 5.64 -4.24
N LEU A 289 16.50 6.86 -4.53
CA LEU A 289 17.37 7.96 -4.93
C LEU A 289 17.19 9.14 -3.99
N VAL A 290 18.29 9.78 -3.61
CA VAL A 290 18.30 10.98 -2.76
C VAL A 290 18.97 12.10 -3.52
N LEU A 291 18.28 13.24 -3.66
CA LEU A 291 18.80 14.46 -4.27
C LEU A 291 19.14 15.46 -3.16
N ALA A 292 20.43 15.69 -2.95
CA ALA A 292 20.91 16.63 -1.91
C ALA A 292 20.77 18.10 -2.34
N GLU A 293 20.92 18.38 -3.63
CA GLU A 293 20.77 19.72 -4.17
C GLU A 293 19.31 20.12 -4.41
N LYS A 294 19.08 21.37 -4.74
CA LYS A 294 17.73 21.91 -4.96
C LYS A 294 17.07 21.31 -6.21
N GLY A 295 15.84 20.88 -6.07
CA GLY A 295 15.06 20.32 -7.17
C GLY A 295 14.07 19.27 -6.69
N VAL A 296 13.22 18.81 -7.58
CA VAL A 296 12.23 17.77 -7.29
C VAL A 296 12.32 16.67 -8.35
N LEU A 297 12.64 15.47 -7.89
CA LEU A 297 12.60 14.25 -8.70
C LEU A 297 11.15 13.87 -8.99
N ARG A 298 10.87 13.49 -10.24
CA ARG A 298 9.50 13.16 -10.67
C ARG A 298 9.47 11.88 -11.48
N THR A 299 8.32 11.23 -11.48
CA THR A 299 8.04 10.06 -12.31
C THR A 299 8.36 10.33 -13.77
N GLY A 300 9.02 9.36 -14.40
CA GLY A 300 9.35 9.41 -15.83
C GLY A 300 10.70 10.02 -16.16
N LEU A 301 11.40 10.62 -15.18
CA LEU A 301 12.73 11.15 -15.43
C LEU A 301 13.74 10.01 -15.64
N LYS A 302 14.64 10.22 -16.61
CA LYS A 302 15.67 9.26 -16.97
C LYS A 302 16.79 9.25 -15.93
N VAL A 303 17.19 8.07 -15.53
CA VAL A 303 18.35 7.84 -14.66
C VAL A 303 19.48 7.30 -15.52
N ILE A 304 20.63 7.97 -15.48
CA ILE A 304 21.81 7.61 -16.27
C ILE A 304 22.81 6.92 -15.36
N THR A 305 23.12 5.66 -15.69
CA THR A 305 24.10 4.85 -14.95
C THR A 305 25.16 4.29 -15.91
N GLU A 306 26.28 3.83 -15.38
CA GLU A 306 27.35 3.21 -16.17
C GLU A 306 26.87 1.91 -16.83
N ASP A 307 25.88 1.24 -16.26
CA ASP A 307 25.38 -0.05 -16.72
C ASP A 307 24.13 0.06 -17.61
N GLY A 308 23.70 1.26 -17.92
CA GLY A 308 22.54 1.54 -18.76
C GLY A 308 21.57 2.51 -18.10
N ASP A 309 20.53 2.89 -18.83
CA ASP A 309 19.55 3.84 -18.36
C ASP A 309 18.50 3.20 -17.48
N GLY A 310 18.06 3.95 -16.48
CA GLY A 310 16.91 3.64 -15.64
C GLY A 310 15.83 4.70 -15.75
N ILE A 311 14.79 4.56 -14.95
CA ILE A 311 13.66 5.48 -14.92
C ILE A 311 13.16 5.68 -13.49
N ILE A 312 12.84 6.92 -13.14
CA ILE A 312 12.14 7.22 -11.88
C ILE A 312 10.69 6.75 -12.02
N THR A 313 10.26 5.90 -11.11
CA THR A 313 8.90 5.39 -11.05
C THR A 313 8.00 6.25 -10.16
N SER A 314 8.53 6.73 -9.02
CA SER A 314 7.87 7.65 -8.09
C SER A 314 8.87 8.65 -7.56
N GLY A 315 8.51 9.92 -7.52
CA GLY A 315 9.37 10.96 -6.98
C GLY A 315 8.57 12.08 -6.32
N THR A 316 9.14 12.67 -5.28
CA THR A 316 8.53 13.78 -4.53
C THR A 316 9.60 14.56 -3.76
N PHE A 317 9.21 15.73 -3.29
CA PHE A 317 9.92 16.39 -2.19
C PHE A 317 9.52 15.72 -0.88
N SER A 318 10.51 15.38 -0.04
CA SER A 318 10.25 14.79 1.28
C SER A 318 10.09 15.90 2.33
N PRO A 319 8.88 16.10 2.87
CA PRO A 319 8.69 17.09 3.95
C PRO A 319 9.48 16.76 5.21
N THR A 320 9.68 15.49 5.51
CA THR A 320 10.44 15.05 6.70
C THR A 320 11.93 15.34 6.55
N LEU A 321 12.51 15.05 5.39
CA LEU A 321 13.95 15.15 5.15
C LEU A 321 14.39 16.52 4.63
N GLY A 322 13.48 17.29 4.04
CA GLY A 322 13.78 18.62 3.47
C GLY A 322 14.47 18.60 2.12
N HIS A 323 14.48 17.48 1.42
CA HIS A 323 15.02 17.36 0.06
C HIS A 323 14.22 16.32 -0.74
N SER A 324 14.52 16.22 -2.04
CA SER A 324 13.78 15.29 -2.91
C SER A 324 14.28 13.86 -2.78
N ILE A 325 13.34 12.93 -2.88
CA ILE A 325 13.56 11.49 -2.90
C ILE A 325 12.78 10.86 -4.05
N ALA A 326 13.22 9.68 -4.48
CA ALA A 326 12.54 8.93 -5.53
C ALA A 326 12.76 7.44 -5.39
N MET A 327 11.86 6.66 -5.97
CA MET A 327 12.12 5.28 -6.33
C MET A 327 12.38 5.21 -7.83
N ALA A 328 13.35 4.38 -8.23
CA ALA A 328 13.75 4.25 -9.62
C ALA A 328 14.07 2.78 -9.95
N ARG A 329 13.67 2.40 -11.17
CA ARG A 329 14.05 1.11 -11.73
C ARG A 329 15.34 1.29 -12.52
N VAL A 330 16.37 0.57 -12.12
CA VAL A 330 17.72 0.67 -12.68
C VAL A 330 18.25 -0.72 -13.00
N PRO A 331 19.31 -0.82 -13.85
CA PRO A 331 20.01 -2.09 -14.03
C PRO A 331 20.43 -2.72 -12.70
N ARG A 332 20.32 -4.04 -12.60
CA ARG A 332 20.56 -4.77 -11.34
C ARG A 332 21.99 -4.60 -10.82
N SER A 333 22.95 -4.36 -11.69
CA SER A 333 24.36 -4.18 -11.35
C SER A 333 24.67 -2.87 -10.63
N VAL A 334 23.76 -1.89 -10.66
CA VAL A 334 23.91 -0.63 -9.94
C VAL A 334 24.00 -0.90 -8.44
N LYS A 335 25.09 -0.43 -7.82
CA LYS A 335 25.35 -0.70 -6.40
C LYS A 335 24.77 0.39 -5.49
N LEU A 336 24.24 -0.03 -4.34
CA LEU A 336 23.84 0.89 -3.28
C LEU A 336 25.07 1.68 -2.80
N GLY A 337 24.86 2.96 -2.46
CA GLY A 337 25.89 3.87 -2.02
C GLY A 337 26.61 4.61 -3.15
N THR A 338 26.36 4.24 -4.41
CA THR A 338 26.95 4.92 -5.56
C THR A 338 26.17 6.18 -5.93
N THR A 339 26.83 7.07 -6.69
CA THR A 339 26.20 8.25 -7.27
C THR A 339 25.86 7.98 -8.73
N VAL A 340 24.66 8.31 -9.12
CA VAL A 340 24.20 8.29 -10.52
C VAL A 340 23.63 9.65 -10.89
N GLU A 341 23.24 9.84 -12.14
CA GLU A 341 22.73 11.11 -12.62
C GLU A 341 21.27 10.97 -13.06
N VAL A 342 20.49 12.02 -12.86
CA VAL A 342 19.11 12.14 -13.35
C VAL A 342 19.04 13.32 -14.32
N GLU A 343 18.42 13.07 -15.47
CA GLU A 343 18.20 14.10 -16.48
C GLU A 343 16.97 14.95 -16.09
N MET A 344 17.23 16.20 -15.73
CA MET A 344 16.20 17.17 -15.33
C MET A 344 16.33 18.45 -16.16
N ARG A 345 15.34 18.77 -16.98
CA ARG A 345 15.28 20.02 -17.77
C ARG A 345 16.61 20.34 -18.48
N LYS A 346 17.16 19.36 -19.18
CA LYS A 346 18.45 19.48 -19.93
C LYS A 346 19.70 19.61 -19.04
N LYS A 347 19.56 19.33 -17.73
CA LYS A 347 20.70 19.27 -16.81
C LYS A 347 20.81 17.86 -16.25
N LEU A 348 22.02 17.46 -15.91
CA LEU A 348 22.28 16.23 -15.18
C LEU A 348 22.50 16.59 -13.71
N VAL A 349 21.68 16.02 -12.83
CA VAL A 349 21.82 16.21 -11.39
C VAL A 349 22.29 14.91 -10.75
N LYS A 350 23.18 15.00 -9.78
CA LYS A 350 23.72 13.86 -9.07
C LYS A 350 22.78 13.44 -7.95
N VAL A 351 22.54 12.13 -7.86
CA VAL A 351 21.72 11.53 -6.83
C VAL A 351 22.43 10.33 -6.21
N GLN A 352 22.20 10.10 -4.94
CA GLN A 352 22.74 8.95 -4.22
C GLN A 352 21.77 7.77 -4.33
N VAL A 353 22.29 6.59 -4.64
CA VAL A 353 21.53 5.34 -4.69
C VAL A 353 21.51 4.70 -3.30
N ILE A 354 20.32 4.45 -2.80
CA ILE A 354 20.09 3.78 -1.49
C ILE A 354 19.04 2.67 -1.64
N LYS A 355 18.82 1.91 -0.57
CA LYS A 355 17.64 1.05 -0.49
C LYS A 355 16.37 1.90 -0.59
N PRO A 356 15.28 1.41 -1.19
CA PRO A 356 14.03 2.17 -1.31
C PRO A 356 13.27 2.24 0.01
N SER A 357 13.86 2.88 1.01
CA SER A 357 13.29 3.19 2.31
C SER A 357 14.01 4.41 2.86
N PHE A 358 13.27 5.45 3.23
CA PHE A 358 13.85 6.76 3.56
C PHE A 358 13.55 7.19 4.99
N VAL A 359 12.31 6.99 5.45
CA VAL A 359 11.85 7.40 6.78
C VAL A 359 11.00 6.29 7.39
N ARG A 360 11.23 6.01 8.67
CA ARG A 360 10.40 5.09 9.46
C ARG A 360 10.26 5.62 10.88
N ASN A 361 9.03 5.63 11.40
CA ASN A 361 8.71 6.19 12.71
C ASN A 361 9.28 7.61 12.89
N GLY A 362 9.13 8.44 11.86
CA GLY A 362 9.61 9.82 11.86
C GLY A 362 11.10 10.01 11.70
N GLU A 363 11.88 8.95 11.63
CA GLU A 363 13.34 8.99 11.59
C GLU A 363 13.91 8.61 10.22
N LYS A 364 14.97 9.29 9.81
CA LYS A 364 15.77 8.93 8.63
C LYS A 364 16.40 7.55 8.82
N VAL A 365 16.32 6.66 7.80
CA VAL A 365 16.80 5.26 7.89
C VAL A 365 17.92 4.90 6.91
N PHE A 366 18.64 5.90 6.39
CA PHE A 366 19.77 5.69 5.45
C PHE A 366 20.98 6.55 5.76
#